data_319acd8f64968fc6d84f9017a51b8c9d
#
_entry.id   319acd8f64968fc6d84f9017a51b8c9d
#
_cell.length_a   1.000
_cell.length_b   1.000
_cell.length_c   1.000
_cell.angle_alpha   90.00
_cell.angle_beta   90.00
_cell.angle_gamma   90.00
#
_symmetry.space_group_name_H-M   'P 1'
#
loop_
_entity.id
_entity.type
_entity.pdbx_description
1 polymer ?
#
loop_
_entity_poly.entity_id
_entity_poly.type
_entity_poly.pdbx_seq_one_letter_code
_entity_poly.pdbx_strand_id
1 'polypeptide(L)'
;MLGDELLDVVRADTGCAEADYEDPPVRLGGGFFTENHAFSLRGAPAPWDGPLVVRLFPSEAPPDLARREAAVQRVLAAQGYPAPPIVWFDDDARLSGRRCFVMRRLPGRALIGGIRPRELLVSAHKLLRQLVTVTASAQAWLHRLDASPLVERLGDVPLGVERWFEHLAAFDGLAAGLDWLVANRPPDAPRMVICHGDLHPGNILTDRDRLTGVLDYTVVTIAEPALDVGYTTMSFDITPIDAPAPVRRVAARFAHDIGRRYVAAYVAATGADLTNQRYYEALRCASELTNVVSFRLAGARGEQHDAPRPTWDAVVPEMVEYFRARTGVTLSLPAAVA
;
A
#
# COMPACT_ATOMS: atom_id res chain seq x y z
N MET A 1 22.01 1.07 -19.32
CA MET A 1 21.56 0.52 -18.00
C MET A 1 20.75 1.59 -17.28
N LEU A 2 19.86 1.22 -16.32
CA LEU A 2 19.00 2.19 -15.61
C LEU A 2 19.76 3.44 -15.10
N GLY A 3 20.98 3.23 -14.56
CA GLY A 3 21.78 4.35 -14.05
C GLY A 3 22.18 5.34 -15.13
N ASP A 4 22.62 4.90 -16.30
CA ASP A 4 23.04 5.77 -17.38
C ASP A 4 21.83 6.55 -17.94
N GLU A 5 20.71 5.85 -18.18
CA GLU A 5 19.47 6.47 -18.68
C GLU A 5 18.93 7.52 -17.70
N LEU A 6 18.96 7.23 -16.39
CA LEU A 6 18.51 8.17 -15.36
C LEU A 6 19.42 9.42 -15.31
N LEU A 7 20.73 9.24 -15.42
CA LEU A 7 21.67 10.35 -15.44
C LEU A 7 21.50 11.24 -16.68
N ASP A 8 21.24 10.63 -17.84
CA ASP A 8 20.95 11.34 -19.09
C ASP A 8 19.65 12.17 -18.97
N VAL A 9 18.62 11.59 -18.35
CA VAL A 9 17.37 12.31 -18.06
C VAL A 9 17.62 13.50 -17.13
N VAL A 10 18.38 13.33 -16.05
CA VAL A 10 18.72 14.42 -15.11
C VAL A 10 19.47 15.54 -15.83
N ARG A 11 20.47 15.21 -16.62
CA ARG A 11 21.25 16.20 -17.39
C ARG A 11 20.39 16.96 -18.39
N ALA A 12 19.49 16.25 -19.07
CA ALA A 12 18.56 16.87 -20.01
C ALA A 12 17.52 17.78 -19.34
N ASP A 13 16.98 17.34 -18.19
CA ASP A 13 15.95 18.08 -17.45
C ASP A 13 16.52 19.34 -16.76
N THR A 14 17.75 19.24 -16.25
CA THR A 14 18.40 20.33 -15.50
C THR A 14 19.30 21.23 -16.33
N GLY A 15 19.72 20.80 -17.52
CA GLY A 15 20.78 21.42 -18.31
C GLY A 15 22.18 21.29 -17.68
N CYS A 16 22.34 20.52 -16.62
CA CYS A 16 23.59 20.33 -15.87
C CYS A 16 24.38 19.14 -16.40
N ALA A 17 25.27 19.34 -17.36
CA ALA A 17 26.09 18.30 -17.96
C ALA A 17 27.05 17.62 -16.96
N GLU A 18 27.42 18.33 -15.88
CA GLU A 18 28.33 17.84 -14.85
C GLU A 18 27.66 17.05 -13.73
N ALA A 19 26.33 16.94 -13.75
CA ALA A 19 25.60 16.13 -12.78
C ALA A 19 26.09 14.67 -12.86
N ASP A 20 26.40 14.08 -11.70
CA ASP A 20 26.89 12.72 -11.59
C ASP A 20 26.40 12.09 -10.29
N TYR A 21 26.53 10.77 -10.16
CA TYR A 21 26.16 10.10 -8.93
C TYR A 21 27.10 10.40 -7.77
N GLU A 22 26.55 10.74 -6.63
CA GLU A 22 27.21 10.61 -5.34
C GLU A 22 27.02 9.17 -4.83
N ASP A 23 25.76 8.68 -4.85
CA ASP A 23 25.42 7.28 -4.65
C ASP A 23 24.64 6.78 -5.87
N PRO A 24 25.13 5.76 -6.61
CA PRO A 24 24.43 5.20 -7.76
C PRO A 24 23.12 4.48 -7.35
N PRO A 25 22.19 4.26 -8.32
CA PRO A 25 20.92 3.61 -8.02
C PRO A 25 21.07 2.23 -7.42
N VAL A 26 20.56 2.04 -6.20
CA VAL A 26 20.54 0.77 -5.48
C VAL A 26 19.07 0.37 -5.25
N ARG A 27 18.71 -0.84 -5.68
CA ARG A 27 17.37 -1.39 -5.50
C ARG A 27 17.02 -1.47 -4.01
N LEU A 28 15.88 -0.89 -3.65
CA LEU A 28 15.30 -1.03 -2.31
C LEU A 28 14.48 -2.32 -2.24
N GLY A 29 14.59 -3.04 -1.13
CA GLY A 29 13.75 -4.21 -0.87
C GLY A 29 12.31 -3.81 -0.51
N GLY A 30 11.34 -4.73 -0.69
CA GLY A 30 9.98 -4.59 -0.19
C GLY A 30 8.94 -4.07 -1.19
N GLY A 31 9.29 -3.74 -2.43
CA GLY A 31 8.30 -3.46 -3.47
C GLY A 31 7.81 -4.77 -4.12
N PHE A 32 6.50 -5.08 -4.03
CA PHE A 32 5.94 -6.28 -4.66
C PHE A 32 5.48 -6.02 -6.10
N PHE A 33 5.01 -4.82 -6.39
CA PHE A 33 4.45 -4.46 -7.69
C PHE A 33 5.35 -3.52 -8.48
N THR A 34 6.08 -2.63 -7.82
CA THR A 34 6.97 -1.64 -8.43
C THR A 34 8.41 -1.84 -8.00
N GLU A 35 9.35 -1.40 -8.82
CA GLU A 35 10.75 -1.35 -8.44
C GLU A 35 11.13 0.03 -7.95
N ASN A 36 11.80 0.08 -6.80
CA ASN A 36 12.26 1.32 -6.20
C ASN A 36 13.79 1.28 -6.09
N HIS A 37 14.46 2.33 -6.60
CA HIS A 37 15.92 2.45 -6.49
C HIS A 37 16.27 3.77 -5.81
N ALA A 38 17.04 3.69 -4.73
CA ALA A 38 17.55 4.87 -4.04
C ALA A 38 18.87 5.33 -4.68
N PHE A 39 19.03 6.63 -4.80
CA PHE A 39 20.25 7.25 -5.34
C PHE A 39 20.43 8.67 -4.79
N SER A 40 21.62 9.25 -4.96
CA SER A 40 21.88 10.67 -4.76
C SER A 40 22.81 11.19 -5.85
N LEU A 41 22.72 12.51 -6.10
CA LEU A 41 23.48 13.20 -7.15
C LEU A 41 24.34 14.30 -6.55
N ARG A 42 25.54 14.48 -7.10
CA ARG A 42 26.38 15.65 -6.91
C ARG A 42 26.24 16.57 -8.11
N GLY A 43 26.31 17.88 -7.88
CA GLY A 43 26.23 18.89 -8.93
C GLY A 43 24.84 19.13 -9.53
N ALA A 44 23.85 18.37 -9.15
CA ALA A 44 22.47 18.57 -9.61
C ALA A 44 21.78 19.68 -8.79
N PRO A 45 21.07 20.62 -9.45
CA PRO A 45 20.32 21.67 -8.76
C PRO A 45 19.02 21.11 -8.13
N ALA A 46 18.41 21.88 -7.22
CA ALA A 46 17.05 21.58 -6.78
C ALA A 46 16.06 21.50 -7.97
N PRO A 47 15.11 20.58 -7.96
CA PRO A 47 14.75 19.64 -6.89
C PRO A 47 15.49 18.27 -6.94
N TRP A 48 16.56 18.14 -7.71
CA TRP A 48 17.31 16.90 -7.85
C TRP A 48 18.43 16.71 -6.80
N ASP A 49 18.62 17.66 -5.91
CA ASP A 49 19.58 17.62 -4.81
C ASP A 49 19.16 16.63 -3.71
N GLY A 50 20.15 16.07 -2.97
CA GLY A 50 19.92 15.17 -1.84
C GLY A 50 19.40 13.77 -2.18
N PRO A 51 18.95 13.01 -1.16
CA PRO A 51 18.53 11.61 -1.35
C PRO A 51 17.23 11.48 -2.14
N LEU A 52 17.23 10.64 -3.15
CA LEU A 52 16.13 10.42 -4.09
C LEU A 52 15.76 8.94 -4.20
N VAL A 53 14.56 8.67 -4.70
CA VAL A 53 14.09 7.34 -5.09
C VAL A 53 13.43 7.45 -6.46
N VAL A 54 13.86 6.63 -7.42
CA VAL A 54 13.11 6.38 -8.65
C VAL A 54 12.20 5.18 -8.44
N ARG A 55 10.90 5.35 -8.76
CA ARG A 55 9.87 4.32 -8.71
C ARG A 55 9.46 3.96 -10.13
N LEU A 56 9.74 2.72 -10.53
CA LEU A 56 9.46 2.17 -11.86
C LEU A 56 8.24 1.25 -11.77
N PHE A 57 7.27 1.47 -12.64
CA PHE A 57 6.08 0.63 -12.77
C PHE A 57 6.32 -0.50 -13.74
N PRO A 58 5.68 -1.69 -13.57
CA PRO A 58 5.70 -2.72 -14.60
C PRO A 58 5.22 -2.20 -15.95
N SER A 59 5.73 -2.72 -17.05
CA SER A 59 5.31 -2.33 -18.40
C SER A 59 3.84 -2.66 -18.67
N GLU A 60 3.34 -3.73 -18.05
CA GLU A 60 1.96 -4.19 -18.09
C GLU A 60 1.00 -3.43 -17.16
N ALA A 61 1.52 -2.53 -16.30
CA ALA A 61 0.68 -1.73 -15.42
C ALA A 61 -0.26 -0.82 -16.22
N PRO A 62 -1.50 -0.56 -15.72
CA PRO A 62 -2.40 0.39 -16.34
C PRO A 62 -1.70 1.72 -16.64
N PRO A 63 -1.92 2.30 -17.83
CA PRO A 63 -1.18 3.50 -18.29
C PRO A 63 -1.29 4.71 -17.35
N ASP A 64 -2.41 4.84 -16.66
CA ASP A 64 -2.72 5.95 -15.76
C ASP A 64 -2.21 5.74 -14.34
N LEU A 65 -1.79 4.52 -13.96
CA LEU A 65 -1.44 4.18 -12.57
C LEU A 65 -0.32 5.05 -12.01
N ALA A 66 0.79 5.20 -12.74
CA ALA A 66 1.92 6.03 -12.31
C ALA A 66 1.53 7.51 -12.17
N ARG A 67 0.76 8.02 -13.14
CA ARG A 67 0.25 9.40 -13.15
C ARG A 67 -0.68 9.65 -11.97
N ARG A 68 -1.60 8.71 -11.72
CA ARG A 68 -2.53 8.76 -10.61
C ARG A 68 -1.78 8.78 -9.27
N GLU A 69 -0.86 7.85 -9.05
CA GLU A 69 -0.09 7.79 -7.79
C GLU A 69 0.74 9.06 -7.57
N ALA A 70 1.43 9.57 -8.59
CA ALA A 70 2.16 10.82 -8.50
C ALA A 70 1.24 12.02 -8.19
N ALA A 71 0.04 12.05 -8.76
CA ALA A 71 -0.95 13.10 -8.49
C ALA A 71 -1.44 13.05 -7.04
N VAL A 72 -1.75 11.86 -6.52
CA VAL A 72 -2.11 11.63 -5.11
C VAL A 72 -1.01 12.13 -4.19
N GLN A 73 0.23 11.70 -4.39
CA GLN A 73 1.36 12.11 -3.54
C GLN A 73 1.55 13.64 -3.53
N ARG A 74 1.42 14.30 -4.70
CA ARG A 74 1.52 15.77 -4.79
C ARG A 74 0.44 16.48 -3.98
N VAL A 75 -0.81 15.99 -4.06
CA VAL A 75 -1.94 16.56 -3.31
C VAL A 75 -1.76 16.37 -1.80
N LEU A 76 -1.35 15.19 -1.38
CA LEU A 76 -1.13 14.88 0.03
C LEU A 76 0.05 15.68 0.61
N ALA A 77 1.18 15.72 -0.09
CA ALA A 77 2.35 16.48 0.32
C ALA A 77 2.06 17.99 0.40
N ALA A 78 1.27 18.54 -0.54
CA ALA A 78 0.86 19.95 -0.53
C ALA A 78 0.00 20.31 0.69
N GLN A 79 -0.74 19.34 1.25
CA GLN A 79 -1.51 19.51 2.49
C GLN A 79 -0.68 19.19 3.75
N GLY A 80 0.63 18.98 3.62
CA GLY A 80 1.55 18.74 4.72
C GLY A 80 1.55 17.28 5.21
N TYR A 81 0.82 16.37 4.57
CA TYR A 81 0.90 14.94 4.89
C TYR A 81 2.29 14.39 4.55
N PRO A 82 2.86 13.48 5.34
CA PRO A 82 4.22 12.98 5.14
C PRO A 82 4.32 11.99 3.96
N ALA A 83 3.80 12.40 2.81
CA ALA A 83 3.97 11.73 1.53
C ALA A 83 5.29 12.18 0.87
N PRO A 84 6.04 11.28 0.18
CA PRO A 84 7.27 11.66 -0.49
C PRO A 84 7.00 12.72 -1.57
N PRO A 85 7.63 13.91 -1.53
CA PRO A 85 7.47 14.91 -2.59
C PRO A 85 7.95 14.37 -3.94
N ILE A 86 7.13 14.52 -4.98
CA ILE A 86 7.49 14.16 -6.35
C ILE A 86 8.43 15.21 -6.92
N VAL A 87 9.60 14.76 -7.32
CA VAL A 87 10.66 15.60 -7.96
C VAL A 87 10.44 15.67 -9.46
N TRP A 88 10.19 14.54 -10.09
CA TRP A 88 10.07 14.41 -11.53
C TRP A 88 9.12 13.27 -11.91
N PHE A 89 8.47 13.38 -13.05
CA PHE A 89 7.53 12.37 -13.54
C PHE A 89 7.76 12.10 -15.02
N ASP A 90 7.84 10.84 -15.41
CA ASP A 90 8.00 10.39 -16.79
C ASP A 90 6.79 9.60 -17.27
N ASP A 91 6.07 10.19 -18.20
CA ASP A 91 4.93 9.56 -18.87
C ASP A 91 5.33 8.88 -20.20
N ASP A 92 6.50 9.24 -20.72
CA ASP A 92 7.01 8.77 -22.02
C ASP A 92 7.79 7.46 -21.92
N ALA A 93 7.91 6.89 -20.72
CA ALA A 93 8.64 5.65 -20.45
C ALA A 93 10.11 5.67 -20.91
N ARG A 94 10.80 6.81 -20.72
CA ARG A 94 12.20 7.02 -21.13
C ARG A 94 13.19 6.18 -20.33
N LEU A 95 12.83 5.75 -19.10
CA LEU A 95 13.66 4.90 -18.28
C LEU A 95 13.29 3.44 -18.47
N SER A 96 14.13 2.67 -19.13
CA SER A 96 13.98 1.24 -19.39
C SER A 96 12.64 0.84 -20.03
N GLY A 97 12.05 1.72 -20.83
CA GLY A 97 10.73 1.53 -21.45
C GLY A 97 9.56 1.49 -20.45
N ARG A 98 9.74 1.99 -19.23
CA ARG A 98 8.78 1.90 -18.14
C ARG A 98 8.37 3.29 -17.64
N ARG A 99 7.08 3.47 -17.36
CA ARG A 99 6.62 4.68 -16.67
C ARG A 99 7.21 4.74 -15.28
N CYS A 100 7.59 5.93 -14.86
CA CYS A 100 8.22 6.11 -13.57
C CYS A 100 8.05 7.54 -13.04
N PHE A 101 8.41 7.72 -11.79
CA PHE A 101 8.65 9.03 -11.22
C PHE A 101 9.81 9.00 -10.23
N VAL A 102 10.40 10.17 -10.02
CA VAL A 102 11.40 10.38 -8.97
C VAL A 102 10.78 11.16 -7.84
N MET A 103 11.03 10.73 -6.63
CA MET A 103 10.54 11.34 -5.40
C MET A 103 11.66 11.53 -4.39
N ARG A 104 11.46 12.42 -3.41
CA ARG A 104 12.36 12.55 -2.27
C ARG A 104 12.39 11.27 -1.46
N ARG A 105 13.58 10.81 -1.10
CA ARG A 105 13.73 9.74 -0.12
C ARG A 105 13.46 10.29 1.27
N LEU A 106 12.40 9.80 1.92
CA LEU A 106 12.07 10.18 3.28
C LEU A 106 13.01 9.51 4.29
N PRO A 107 13.35 10.17 5.40
CA PRO A 107 14.17 9.59 6.45
C PRO A 107 13.39 8.56 7.26
N GLY A 108 14.12 7.66 7.93
CA GLY A 108 13.54 6.66 8.80
C GLY A 108 13.54 5.26 8.20
N ARG A 109 12.84 4.36 8.87
CA ARG A 109 12.66 2.95 8.49
C ARG A 109 11.20 2.55 8.63
N ALA A 110 10.80 1.53 7.88
CA ALA A 110 9.45 0.97 8.03
C ALA A 110 9.20 0.54 9.48
N LEU A 111 8.00 0.83 9.97
CA LEU A 111 7.58 0.54 11.34
C LEU A 111 7.62 -0.97 11.63
N ILE A 112 7.33 -1.80 10.59
CA ILE A 112 7.64 -3.23 10.57
C ILE A 112 8.67 -3.45 9.46
N GLY A 113 9.93 -3.55 9.81
CA GLY A 113 10.98 -3.83 8.84
C GLY A 113 12.34 -3.89 9.50
N GLY A 114 13.10 -4.95 9.22
CA GLY A 114 14.45 -5.12 9.76
C GLY A 114 14.53 -5.18 11.30
N ILE A 115 13.43 -5.54 11.98
CA ILE A 115 13.40 -5.71 13.44
C ILE A 115 14.25 -6.93 13.78
N ARG A 116 15.31 -6.72 14.52
CA ARG A 116 16.19 -7.82 14.96
C ARG A 116 15.53 -8.58 16.12
N PRO A 117 15.70 -9.93 16.23
CA PRO A 117 15.10 -10.72 17.30
C PRO A 117 15.39 -10.20 18.72
N ARG A 118 16.59 -9.66 18.96
CA ARG A 118 16.95 -9.05 20.25
C ARG A 118 16.20 -7.74 20.53
N GLU A 119 15.81 -6.98 19.50
CA GLU A 119 15.01 -5.76 19.65
C GLU A 119 13.58 -6.11 20.07
N LEU A 120 13.04 -7.22 19.56
CA LEU A 120 11.74 -7.76 19.99
C LEU A 120 11.74 -8.11 21.50
N LEU A 121 12.79 -8.72 22.00
CA LEU A 121 12.87 -9.12 23.42
C LEU A 121 12.98 -7.92 24.36
N VAL A 122 13.75 -6.89 23.98
CA VAL A 122 14.06 -5.74 24.86
C VAL A 122 13.02 -4.62 24.72
N SER A 123 12.38 -4.49 23.55
CA SER A 123 11.54 -3.34 23.20
C SER A 123 10.12 -3.71 22.75
N ALA A 124 9.66 -4.95 23.00
CA ALA A 124 8.36 -5.44 22.54
C ALA A 124 7.20 -4.49 22.94
N HIS A 125 7.17 -4.03 24.18
CA HIS A 125 6.13 -3.09 24.65
C HIS A 125 6.17 -1.75 23.91
N LYS A 126 7.37 -1.22 23.64
CA LYS A 126 7.54 0.02 22.87
C LYS A 126 7.09 -0.17 21.45
N LEU A 127 7.49 -1.26 20.80
CA LEU A 127 7.07 -1.61 19.43
C LEU A 127 5.55 -1.77 19.32
N LEU A 128 4.94 -2.52 20.24
CA LEU A 128 3.49 -2.69 20.29
C LEU A 128 2.76 -1.35 20.43
N ARG A 129 3.24 -0.48 21.31
CA ARG A 129 2.67 0.86 21.45
C ARG A 129 2.84 1.69 20.17
N GLN A 130 4.01 1.62 19.54
CA GLN A 130 4.25 2.33 18.26
C GLN A 130 3.36 1.83 17.14
N LEU A 131 3.22 0.51 16.98
CA LEU A 131 2.32 -0.11 16.00
C LEU A 131 0.89 0.44 16.13
N VAL A 132 0.40 0.58 17.34
CA VAL A 132 -0.94 1.12 17.60
C VAL A 132 -0.98 2.64 17.35
N THR A 133 -0.14 3.40 18.05
CA THR A 133 -0.30 4.85 18.11
C THR A 133 0.12 5.54 16.80
N VAL A 134 1.21 5.08 16.17
CA VAL A 134 1.70 5.70 14.94
C VAL A 134 0.77 5.38 13.79
N THR A 135 0.30 4.12 13.65
CA THR A 135 -0.65 3.74 12.60
C THR A 135 -1.96 4.50 12.74
N ALA A 136 -2.54 4.52 13.95
CA ALA A 136 -3.79 5.26 14.20
C ALA A 136 -3.64 6.77 13.93
N SER A 137 -2.50 7.37 14.32
CA SER A 137 -2.25 8.80 14.10
C SER A 137 -2.04 9.13 12.63
N ALA A 138 -1.30 8.31 11.89
CA ALA A 138 -1.07 8.50 10.46
C ALA A 138 -2.39 8.45 9.69
N GLN A 139 -3.25 7.48 10.00
CA GLN A 139 -4.56 7.34 9.36
C GLN A 139 -5.53 8.45 9.78
N ALA A 140 -5.59 8.79 11.06
CA ALA A 140 -6.43 9.90 11.53
C ALA A 140 -6.00 11.24 10.93
N TRP A 141 -4.73 11.43 10.63
CA TRP A 141 -4.23 12.61 9.92
C TRP A 141 -4.69 12.59 8.45
N LEU A 142 -4.50 11.50 7.73
CA LEU A 142 -4.97 11.36 6.35
C LEU A 142 -6.47 11.65 6.21
N HIS A 143 -7.28 11.08 7.09
CA HIS A 143 -8.74 11.24 7.07
C HIS A 143 -9.24 12.64 7.47
N ARG A 144 -8.36 13.55 7.91
CA ARG A 144 -8.68 14.97 8.14
C ARG A 144 -8.33 15.88 6.98
N LEU A 145 -7.60 15.38 5.98
CA LEU A 145 -7.24 16.18 4.81
C LEU A 145 -8.47 16.47 3.95
N ASP A 146 -8.42 17.57 3.23
CA ASP A 146 -9.43 17.91 2.24
C ASP A 146 -9.29 17.00 1.01
N ALA A 147 -10.38 16.33 0.64
CA ALA A 147 -10.43 15.46 -0.52
C ALA A 147 -10.66 16.23 -1.84
N SER A 148 -11.18 17.45 -1.79
CA SER A 148 -11.56 18.22 -2.97
C SER A 148 -10.41 18.40 -3.99
N PRO A 149 -9.17 18.75 -3.59
CA PRO A 149 -8.07 18.87 -4.54
C PRO A 149 -7.71 17.55 -5.23
N LEU A 150 -7.98 16.41 -4.58
CA LEU A 150 -7.75 15.10 -5.18
C LEU A 150 -8.81 14.77 -6.24
N VAL A 151 -10.09 15.05 -5.94
CA VAL A 151 -11.20 14.90 -6.90
C VAL A 151 -10.98 15.76 -8.12
N GLU A 152 -10.65 17.04 -7.93
CA GLU A 152 -10.39 17.98 -9.02
C GLU A 152 -9.24 17.52 -9.93
N ARG A 153 -8.18 16.96 -9.34
CA ARG A 153 -6.98 16.59 -10.07
C ARG A 153 -7.10 15.25 -10.81
N LEU A 154 -7.84 14.30 -10.26
CA LEU A 154 -7.99 12.97 -10.85
C LEU A 154 -9.16 12.88 -11.84
N GLY A 155 -10.07 13.86 -11.84
CA GLY A 155 -11.19 13.93 -12.78
C GLY A 155 -12.02 12.65 -12.80
N ASP A 156 -12.18 12.06 -13.99
CA ASP A 156 -13.02 10.88 -14.22
C ASP A 156 -12.43 9.54 -13.70
N VAL A 157 -11.31 9.58 -13.02
CA VAL A 157 -10.71 8.35 -12.45
C VAL A 157 -11.58 7.84 -11.31
N PRO A 158 -12.07 6.58 -11.36
CA PRO A 158 -12.90 6.04 -10.29
C PRO A 158 -12.22 6.15 -8.92
N LEU A 159 -12.81 6.92 -8.02
CA LEU A 159 -12.32 7.16 -6.66
C LEU A 159 -13.09 6.34 -5.62
N GLY A 160 -13.96 5.44 -6.07
CA GLY A 160 -14.80 4.62 -5.20
C GLY A 160 -14.37 3.17 -5.13
N VAL A 161 -15.21 2.35 -4.52
CA VAL A 161 -15.00 0.91 -4.35
C VAL A 161 -15.46 0.08 -5.57
N GLU A 162 -16.08 0.70 -6.56
CA GLU A 162 -16.69 0.05 -7.74
C GLU A 162 -15.67 -0.78 -8.51
N ARG A 163 -14.45 -0.29 -8.67
CA ARG A 163 -13.37 -1.03 -9.33
C ARG A 163 -13.07 -2.39 -8.69
N TRP A 164 -13.30 -2.54 -7.38
CA TRP A 164 -13.09 -3.80 -6.70
C TRP A 164 -14.17 -4.81 -7.01
N PHE A 165 -15.42 -4.35 -7.20
CA PHE A 165 -16.50 -5.22 -7.67
C PHE A 165 -16.24 -5.73 -9.09
N GLU A 166 -15.74 -4.89 -10.00
CA GLU A 166 -15.37 -5.29 -11.35
C GLU A 166 -14.28 -6.38 -11.33
N HIS A 167 -13.26 -6.22 -10.49
CA HIS A 167 -12.22 -7.23 -10.35
C HIS A 167 -12.76 -8.55 -9.77
N LEU A 168 -13.63 -8.49 -8.75
CA LEU A 168 -14.25 -9.68 -8.16
C LEU A 168 -15.11 -10.43 -9.17
N ALA A 169 -15.86 -9.72 -10.00
CA ALA A 169 -16.72 -10.29 -11.03
C ALA A 169 -15.97 -11.09 -12.11
N ALA A 170 -14.65 -10.85 -12.25
CA ALA A 170 -13.82 -11.56 -13.22
C ALA A 170 -13.54 -13.04 -12.84
N PHE A 171 -13.91 -13.49 -11.63
CA PHE A 171 -13.54 -14.81 -11.13
C PHE A 171 -14.73 -15.58 -10.54
N ASP A 172 -15.17 -16.66 -11.22
CA ASP A 172 -16.31 -17.48 -10.81
C ASP A 172 -16.23 -18.00 -9.36
N GLY A 173 -15.01 -18.35 -8.91
CA GLY A 173 -14.78 -18.83 -7.54
C GLY A 173 -15.05 -17.80 -6.44
N LEU A 174 -15.15 -16.51 -6.80
CA LEU A 174 -15.46 -15.40 -5.92
C LEU A 174 -16.91 -14.91 -6.07
N ALA A 175 -17.70 -15.47 -7.00
CA ALA A 175 -19.05 -15.00 -7.31
C ALA A 175 -19.97 -14.96 -6.09
N ALA A 176 -19.99 -16.02 -5.27
CA ALA A 176 -20.81 -16.04 -4.04
C ALA A 176 -20.41 -14.94 -3.04
N GLY A 177 -19.14 -14.58 -3.00
CA GLY A 177 -18.63 -13.45 -2.21
C GLY A 177 -19.08 -12.11 -2.79
N LEU A 178 -19.03 -11.95 -4.10
CA LEU A 178 -19.52 -10.77 -4.79
C LEU A 178 -21.02 -10.58 -4.57
N ASP A 179 -21.81 -11.63 -4.71
CA ASP A 179 -23.26 -11.58 -4.47
C ASP A 179 -23.58 -11.11 -3.04
N TRP A 180 -22.84 -11.63 -2.06
CA TRP A 180 -22.99 -11.20 -0.68
C TRP A 180 -22.61 -9.70 -0.50
N LEU A 181 -21.48 -9.27 -1.08
CA LEU A 181 -20.99 -7.90 -0.98
C LEU A 181 -21.98 -6.92 -1.63
N VAL A 182 -22.54 -7.26 -2.78
CA VAL A 182 -23.56 -6.44 -3.45
C VAL A 182 -24.85 -6.35 -2.61
N ALA A 183 -25.33 -7.50 -2.10
CA ALA A 183 -26.56 -7.56 -1.32
C ALA A 183 -26.48 -6.87 0.04
N ASN A 184 -25.27 -6.75 0.62
CA ASN A 184 -25.04 -6.18 1.95
C ASN A 184 -24.28 -4.85 1.88
N ARG A 185 -24.19 -4.24 0.69
CA ARG A 185 -23.52 -2.93 0.54
C ARG A 185 -24.18 -1.90 1.46
N PRO A 186 -23.42 -1.25 2.35
CA PRO A 186 -23.96 -0.18 3.17
C PRO A 186 -24.39 1.01 2.30
N PRO A 187 -25.37 1.81 2.74
CA PRO A 187 -25.70 3.06 2.08
C PRO A 187 -24.51 4.02 2.13
N ASP A 188 -24.49 4.99 1.22
CA ASP A 188 -23.44 6.00 1.19
C ASP A 188 -23.31 6.70 2.55
N ALA A 189 -22.09 6.74 3.05
CA ALA A 189 -21.81 7.36 4.33
C ALA A 189 -21.88 8.89 4.23
N PRO A 190 -22.34 9.57 5.28
CA PRO A 190 -22.42 11.03 5.29
C PRO A 190 -21.03 11.70 5.29
N ARG A 191 -19.99 10.95 5.59
CA ARG A 191 -18.62 11.44 5.61
C ARG A 191 -17.72 10.54 4.76
N MET A 192 -17.16 11.13 3.71
CA MET A 192 -16.15 10.52 2.85
C MET A 192 -14.80 11.15 3.15
N VAL A 193 -13.75 10.35 3.15
CA VAL A 193 -12.37 10.76 3.44
C VAL A 193 -11.41 10.20 2.39
N ILE A 194 -10.20 10.72 2.36
CA ILE A 194 -9.11 10.11 1.57
C ILE A 194 -8.67 8.84 2.30
N CYS A 195 -8.98 7.69 1.75
CA CYS A 195 -8.53 6.39 2.23
C CYS A 195 -7.24 5.97 1.51
N HIS A 196 -6.24 5.54 2.27
CA HIS A 196 -5.01 5.00 1.72
C HIS A 196 -5.26 3.72 0.92
N GLY A 197 -6.13 2.87 1.44
CA GLY A 197 -6.51 1.59 0.85
C GLY A 197 -5.48 0.47 1.05
N ASP A 198 -4.26 0.80 1.53
CA ASP A 198 -3.18 -0.15 1.83
C ASP A 198 -2.33 0.32 3.03
N LEU A 199 -2.95 0.97 4.02
CA LEU A 199 -2.21 1.44 5.17
C LEU A 199 -1.91 0.30 6.14
N HIS A 200 -0.68 -0.12 6.15
CA HIS A 200 -0.16 -1.09 7.11
C HIS A 200 1.21 -0.65 7.63
N PRO A 201 1.71 -1.21 8.75
CA PRO A 201 2.96 -0.76 9.36
C PRO A 201 4.21 -0.86 8.45
N GLY A 202 4.16 -1.65 7.38
CA GLY A 202 5.22 -1.71 6.37
C GLY A 202 5.30 -0.47 5.49
N ASN A 203 4.18 0.24 5.30
CA ASN A 203 4.08 1.47 4.52
C ASN A 203 4.26 2.75 5.36
N ILE A 204 4.55 2.62 6.65
CA ILE A 204 4.76 3.73 7.57
C ILE A 204 6.23 3.83 7.95
N LEU A 205 6.86 4.96 7.65
CA LEU A 205 8.24 5.24 8.05
C LEU A 205 8.28 5.98 9.38
N THR A 206 9.23 5.58 10.22
CA THR A 206 9.50 6.24 11.49
C THR A 206 10.99 6.46 11.69
N ASP A 207 11.34 7.61 12.28
CA ASP A 207 12.64 7.81 12.89
C ASP A 207 12.44 7.90 14.41
N ARG A 208 13.04 6.94 15.13
CA ARG A 208 12.80 6.71 16.55
C ARG A 208 11.30 6.45 16.80
N ASP A 209 10.58 7.42 17.36
CA ASP A 209 9.16 7.31 17.71
C ASP A 209 8.27 8.27 16.88
N ARG A 210 8.84 8.94 15.87
CA ARG A 210 8.16 9.98 15.08
C ARG A 210 7.83 9.44 13.69
N LEU A 211 6.60 9.67 13.26
CA LEU A 211 6.19 9.46 11.88
C LEU A 211 7.01 10.37 10.96
N THR A 212 7.69 9.79 9.98
CA THR A 212 8.50 10.52 9.00
C THR A 212 8.03 10.34 7.58
N GLY A 213 7.23 9.31 7.30
CA GLY A 213 6.70 9.07 5.97
C GLY A 213 5.57 8.05 5.95
N VAL A 214 4.72 8.17 4.95
CA VAL A 214 3.77 7.15 4.53
C VAL A 214 4.02 6.89 3.05
N LEU A 215 4.02 5.63 2.65
CA LEU A 215 4.43 5.16 1.33
C LEU A 215 3.29 4.41 0.64
N ASP A 216 3.38 4.27 -0.68
CA ASP A 216 2.54 3.43 -1.54
C ASP A 216 1.09 3.89 -1.64
N TYR A 217 0.84 4.78 -2.61
CA TYR A 217 -0.47 5.38 -2.84
C TYR A 217 -1.19 4.80 -4.07
N THR A 218 -0.84 3.60 -4.51
CA THR A 218 -1.39 2.96 -5.72
C THR A 218 -2.90 2.71 -5.64
N VAL A 219 -3.44 2.48 -4.44
CA VAL A 219 -4.85 2.09 -4.22
C VAL A 219 -5.68 3.13 -3.46
N VAL A 220 -5.19 4.37 -3.37
CA VAL A 220 -5.92 5.47 -2.74
C VAL A 220 -7.30 5.63 -3.37
N THR A 221 -8.29 5.85 -2.53
CA THR A 221 -9.69 6.08 -2.92
C THR A 221 -10.35 7.07 -1.99
N ILE A 222 -11.56 7.53 -2.34
CA ILE A 222 -12.41 8.32 -1.46
C ILE A 222 -13.57 7.43 -1.04
N ALA A 223 -13.66 7.18 0.26
CA ALA A 223 -14.66 6.31 0.85
C ALA A 223 -14.92 6.70 2.31
N GLU A 224 -15.82 6.00 2.97
CA GLU A 224 -15.99 6.16 4.41
C GLU A 224 -14.76 5.63 5.19
N PRO A 225 -14.50 6.19 6.38
CA PRO A 225 -13.34 5.77 7.20
C PRO A 225 -13.25 4.27 7.48
N ALA A 226 -14.39 3.60 7.59
CA ALA A 226 -14.49 2.19 7.90
C ALA A 226 -13.78 1.29 6.86
N LEU A 227 -13.67 1.73 5.59
CA LEU A 227 -12.93 1.03 4.55
C LEU A 227 -11.45 0.89 4.91
N ASP A 228 -10.82 2.00 5.22
CA ASP A 228 -9.37 2.04 5.46
C ASP A 228 -9.01 1.38 6.80
N VAL A 229 -9.86 1.61 7.82
CA VAL A 229 -9.72 0.97 9.13
C VAL A 229 -9.91 -0.55 9.01
N GLY A 230 -10.88 -0.99 8.22
CA GLY A 230 -11.13 -2.42 7.95
C GLY A 230 -9.92 -3.11 7.31
N TYR A 231 -9.30 -2.49 6.29
CA TYR A 231 -8.09 -3.03 5.68
C TYR A 231 -6.93 -3.13 6.68
N THR A 232 -6.66 -2.06 7.40
CA THR A 232 -5.59 -2.05 8.40
C THR A 232 -5.82 -3.10 9.49
N THR A 233 -7.06 -3.28 9.94
CA THR A 233 -7.43 -4.34 10.90
C THR A 233 -7.20 -5.72 10.31
N MET A 234 -7.65 -5.97 9.07
CA MET A 234 -7.41 -7.22 8.37
C MET A 234 -5.91 -7.52 8.24
N SER A 235 -5.08 -6.52 7.93
CA SER A 235 -3.63 -6.69 7.80
C SER A 235 -2.95 -7.11 9.11
N PHE A 236 -3.50 -6.72 10.25
CA PHE A 236 -3.07 -7.24 11.56
C PHE A 236 -3.58 -8.67 11.78
N ASP A 237 -4.86 -8.94 11.52
CA ASP A 237 -5.48 -10.25 11.79
C ASP A 237 -4.90 -11.39 10.95
N ILE A 238 -4.50 -11.09 9.70
CA ILE A 238 -4.01 -12.07 8.72
C ILE A 238 -2.56 -11.75 8.31
N THR A 239 -1.69 -11.36 9.21
CA THR A 239 -0.29 -11.13 8.87
C THR A 239 0.39 -12.42 8.43
N PRO A 240 0.96 -12.50 7.21
CA PRO A 240 1.75 -13.65 6.78
C PRO A 240 3.04 -13.73 7.60
N ILE A 241 3.10 -14.71 8.50
CA ILE A 241 4.26 -14.96 9.36
C ILE A 241 4.87 -16.30 8.96
N ASP A 242 6.10 -16.27 8.49
CA ASP A 242 6.87 -17.49 8.20
C ASP A 242 7.39 -18.08 9.52
N ALA A 243 6.59 -18.96 10.13
CA ALA A 243 6.88 -19.64 11.38
C ALA A 243 6.07 -20.94 11.53
N PRO A 244 6.51 -21.88 12.38
CA PRO A 244 5.73 -23.09 12.70
C PRO A 244 4.33 -22.75 13.25
N ALA A 245 3.34 -23.61 12.98
CA ALA A 245 1.94 -23.38 13.30
C ALA A 245 1.66 -22.95 14.77
N PRO A 246 2.31 -23.52 15.81
CA PRO A 246 2.10 -23.04 17.19
C PRO A 246 2.53 -21.58 17.38
N VAL A 247 3.66 -21.18 16.78
CA VAL A 247 4.19 -19.80 16.84
C VAL A 247 3.24 -18.86 16.09
N ARG A 248 2.77 -19.23 14.90
CA ARG A 248 1.78 -18.44 14.14
C ARG A 248 0.51 -18.19 14.94
N ARG A 249 -0.03 -19.20 15.63
CA ARG A 249 -1.25 -19.03 16.47
C ARG A 249 -1.06 -18.04 17.60
N VAL A 250 0.09 -18.08 18.27
CA VAL A 250 0.42 -17.11 19.33
C VAL A 250 0.57 -15.72 18.73
N ALA A 251 1.33 -15.58 17.64
CA ALA A 251 1.54 -14.31 16.96
C ALA A 251 0.21 -13.71 16.45
N ALA A 252 -0.68 -14.53 15.89
CA ALA A 252 -2.00 -14.08 15.43
C ALA A 252 -2.86 -13.49 16.56
N ARG A 253 -2.80 -14.08 17.77
CA ARG A 253 -3.51 -13.53 18.95
C ARG A 253 -2.98 -12.15 19.33
N PHE A 254 -1.65 -11.98 19.33
CA PHE A 254 -1.03 -10.68 19.59
C PHE A 254 -1.39 -9.66 18.51
N ALA A 255 -1.34 -10.06 17.24
CA ALA A 255 -1.66 -9.21 16.11
C ALA A 255 -3.14 -8.76 16.16
N HIS A 256 -4.06 -9.67 16.50
CA HIS A 256 -5.47 -9.34 16.72
C HIS A 256 -5.66 -8.32 17.87
N ASP A 257 -4.95 -8.47 18.99
CA ASP A 257 -5.02 -7.49 20.10
C ASP A 257 -4.46 -6.12 19.68
N ILE A 258 -3.40 -6.10 18.85
CA ILE A 258 -2.88 -4.87 18.25
C ILE A 258 -3.95 -4.21 17.39
N GLY A 259 -4.60 -4.96 16.51
CA GLY A 259 -5.69 -4.48 15.66
C GLY A 259 -6.84 -3.84 16.45
N ARG A 260 -7.29 -4.50 17.50
CA ARG A 260 -8.31 -3.95 18.41
C ARG A 260 -7.89 -2.64 19.09
N ARG A 261 -6.65 -2.58 19.58
CA ARG A 261 -6.09 -1.35 20.21
C ARG A 261 -5.91 -0.24 19.20
N TYR A 262 -5.52 -0.58 17.97
CA TYR A 262 -5.43 0.38 16.88
C TYR A 262 -6.81 0.99 16.57
N VAL A 263 -7.86 0.18 16.40
CA VAL A 263 -9.24 0.67 16.19
C VAL A 263 -9.67 1.59 17.32
N ALA A 264 -9.46 1.20 18.58
CA ALA A 264 -9.80 2.01 19.74
C ALA A 264 -9.06 3.36 19.74
N ALA A 265 -7.75 3.36 19.42
CA ALA A 265 -6.94 4.58 19.33
C ALA A 265 -7.39 5.50 18.18
N TYR A 266 -7.72 4.90 17.02
CA TYR A 266 -8.24 5.65 15.88
C TYR A 266 -9.61 6.31 16.20
N VAL A 267 -10.55 5.55 16.76
CA VAL A 267 -11.86 6.08 17.16
C VAL A 267 -11.72 7.18 18.21
N ALA A 268 -10.85 6.99 19.21
CA ALA A 268 -10.57 8.02 20.20
C ALA A 268 -10.01 9.32 19.59
N ALA A 269 -9.24 9.23 18.52
CA ALA A 269 -8.63 10.37 17.83
C ALA A 269 -9.59 11.09 16.85
N THR A 270 -10.61 10.40 16.33
CA THR A 270 -11.44 10.89 15.22
C THR A 270 -12.91 11.00 15.52
N GLY A 271 -13.41 10.24 16.51
CA GLY A 271 -14.85 10.07 16.75
C GLY A 271 -15.60 9.36 15.62
N ALA A 272 -14.86 8.65 14.72
CA ALA A 272 -15.47 8.03 13.54
C ALA A 272 -16.45 6.92 13.93
N ASP A 273 -17.57 6.85 13.21
CA ASP A 273 -18.46 5.69 13.19
C ASP A 273 -17.82 4.61 12.28
N LEU A 274 -17.69 3.41 12.82
CA LEU A 274 -17.14 2.25 12.14
C LEU A 274 -18.14 1.09 12.03
N THR A 275 -19.45 1.39 12.09
CA THR A 275 -20.52 0.38 12.00
C THR A 275 -20.34 -0.54 10.78
N ASN A 276 -19.86 0.00 9.66
CA ASN A 276 -19.64 -0.74 8.41
C ASN A 276 -18.27 -1.44 8.31
N GLN A 277 -17.42 -1.39 9.36
CA GLN A 277 -16.06 -1.95 9.29
C GLN A 277 -16.03 -3.41 8.85
N ARG A 278 -16.95 -4.23 9.39
CA ARG A 278 -17.06 -5.66 9.06
C ARG A 278 -17.31 -5.92 7.56
N TYR A 279 -18.12 -5.09 6.92
CA TYR A 279 -18.36 -5.14 5.49
C TYR A 279 -17.08 -4.85 4.70
N TYR A 280 -16.36 -3.80 5.07
CA TYR A 280 -15.13 -3.41 4.39
C TYR A 280 -13.96 -4.35 4.64
N GLU A 281 -13.88 -4.99 5.79
CA GLU A 281 -12.96 -6.09 6.04
C GLU A 281 -13.22 -7.25 5.06
N ALA A 282 -14.48 -7.61 4.84
CA ALA A 282 -14.84 -8.65 3.86
C ALA A 282 -14.51 -8.22 2.43
N LEU A 283 -14.87 -6.99 2.04
CA LEU A 283 -14.59 -6.43 0.72
C LEU A 283 -13.09 -6.44 0.41
N ARG A 284 -12.28 -5.95 1.34
CA ARG A 284 -10.82 -5.93 1.15
C ARG A 284 -10.22 -7.33 1.11
N CYS A 285 -10.68 -8.23 1.97
CA CYS A 285 -10.25 -9.62 1.94
C CYS A 285 -10.54 -10.28 0.58
N ALA A 286 -11.74 -10.10 0.05
CA ALA A 286 -12.10 -10.60 -1.27
C ALA A 286 -11.26 -9.96 -2.39
N SER A 287 -11.02 -8.64 -2.31
CA SER A 287 -10.17 -7.91 -3.27
C SER A 287 -8.73 -8.42 -3.28
N GLU A 288 -8.13 -8.69 -2.11
CA GLU A 288 -6.78 -9.28 -2.06
C GLU A 288 -6.75 -10.72 -2.61
N LEU A 289 -7.82 -11.49 -2.42
CA LEU A 289 -7.93 -12.82 -3.00
C LEU A 289 -7.99 -12.78 -4.53
N THR A 290 -8.50 -11.71 -5.16
CA THR A 290 -8.45 -11.58 -6.64
C THR A 290 -7.01 -11.53 -7.16
N ASN A 291 -6.10 -10.85 -6.46
CA ASN A 291 -4.69 -10.80 -6.81
C ASN A 291 -4.04 -12.19 -6.75
N VAL A 292 -4.37 -12.96 -5.71
CA VAL A 292 -3.91 -14.35 -5.58
C VAL A 292 -4.47 -15.25 -6.67
N VAL A 293 -5.77 -15.14 -6.98
CA VAL A 293 -6.40 -15.91 -8.05
C VAL A 293 -5.78 -15.58 -9.41
N SER A 294 -5.61 -14.30 -9.71
CA SER A 294 -4.96 -13.85 -10.95
C SER A 294 -3.58 -14.46 -11.10
N PHE A 295 -2.76 -14.38 -10.05
CA PHE A 295 -1.42 -14.96 -10.03
C PHE A 295 -1.42 -16.47 -10.27
N ARG A 296 -2.29 -17.21 -9.57
CA ARG A 296 -2.40 -18.66 -9.70
C ARG A 296 -2.84 -19.08 -11.09
N LEU A 297 -3.85 -18.41 -11.67
CA LEU A 297 -4.35 -18.71 -13.00
C LEU A 297 -3.32 -18.42 -14.10
N ALA A 298 -2.56 -17.36 -13.97
CA ALA A 298 -1.51 -17.06 -14.91
C ALA A 298 -0.37 -18.09 -14.83
N GLY A 299 0.04 -18.50 -13.63
CA GLY A 299 0.98 -19.62 -13.45
C GLY A 299 0.48 -20.93 -14.06
N ALA A 300 -0.80 -21.26 -13.91
CA ALA A 300 -1.40 -22.45 -14.53
C ALA A 300 -1.40 -22.39 -16.08
N ARG A 301 -1.37 -21.19 -16.68
CA ARG A 301 -1.22 -20.99 -18.14
C ARG A 301 0.24 -20.98 -18.60
N GLY A 302 1.19 -21.14 -17.69
CA GLY A 302 2.62 -21.07 -17.99
C GLY A 302 3.13 -19.67 -18.31
N GLU A 303 2.37 -18.64 -17.95
CA GLU A 303 2.78 -17.26 -18.08
C GLU A 303 3.88 -16.96 -17.04
N GLN A 304 5.03 -16.49 -17.51
CA GLN A 304 6.08 -16.04 -16.60
C GLN A 304 5.69 -14.68 -16.03
N HIS A 305 5.59 -14.61 -14.73
CA HIS A 305 5.44 -13.34 -14.03
C HIS A 305 6.82 -12.83 -13.61
N ASP A 306 7.17 -11.64 -14.04
CA ASP A 306 8.28 -10.87 -13.45
C ASP A 306 7.91 -10.38 -12.04
N ALA A 307 6.61 -10.38 -11.71
CA ALA A 307 6.11 -10.01 -10.39
C ALA A 307 6.32 -11.15 -9.38
N PRO A 308 6.78 -10.84 -8.16
CA PRO A 308 6.92 -11.84 -7.11
C PRO A 308 5.54 -12.39 -6.69
N ARG A 309 5.54 -13.63 -6.16
CA ARG A 309 4.35 -14.27 -5.63
C ARG A 309 3.64 -13.35 -4.62
N PRO A 310 2.31 -13.16 -4.72
CA PRO A 310 1.59 -12.32 -3.78
C PRO A 310 1.79 -12.79 -2.34
N THR A 311 2.11 -11.88 -1.44
CA THR A 311 2.33 -12.19 -0.02
C THR A 311 1.16 -12.93 0.61
N TRP A 312 -0.08 -12.58 0.22
CA TRP A 312 -1.32 -13.19 0.68
C TRP A 312 -1.51 -14.65 0.24
N ASP A 313 -0.81 -15.12 -0.80
CA ASP A 313 -0.93 -16.50 -1.26
C ASP A 313 -0.53 -17.52 -0.18
N ALA A 314 0.38 -17.16 0.72
CA ALA A 314 0.80 -18.01 1.84
C ALA A 314 -0.26 -18.16 2.92
N VAL A 315 -1.24 -17.26 2.99
CA VAL A 315 -2.27 -17.19 4.04
C VAL A 315 -3.70 -17.28 3.49
N VAL A 316 -3.86 -17.83 2.29
CA VAL A 316 -5.16 -18.01 1.63
C VAL A 316 -6.19 -18.76 2.51
N PRO A 317 -5.84 -19.87 3.19
CA PRO A 317 -6.79 -20.54 4.06
C PRO A 317 -7.33 -19.65 5.17
N GLU A 318 -6.45 -18.85 5.78
CA GLU A 318 -6.80 -17.89 6.81
C GLU A 318 -7.68 -16.76 6.25
N MET A 319 -7.42 -16.30 5.03
CA MET A 319 -8.24 -15.28 4.35
C MET A 319 -9.64 -15.80 4.01
N VAL A 320 -9.76 -17.03 3.50
CA VAL A 320 -11.07 -17.64 3.23
C VAL A 320 -11.88 -17.78 4.52
N GLU A 321 -11.25 -18.20 5.61
CA GLU A 321 -11.92 -18.29 6.91
C GLU A 321 -12.26 -16.90 7.48
N TYR A 322 -11.40 -15.93 7.28
CA TYR A 322 -11.65 -14.53 7.66
C TYR A 322 -12.87 -13.97 6.95
N PHE A 323 -12.98 -14.18 5.65
CA PHE A 323 -14.14 -13.78 4.85
C PHE A 323 -15.40 -14.50 5.34
N ARG A 324 -15.33 -15.82 5.51
CA ARG A 324 -16.45 -16.64 6.00
C ARG A 324 -16.95 -16.18 7.38
N ALA A 325 -16.04 -15.86 8.30
CA ALA A 325 -16.41 -15.38 9.63
C ALA A 325 -17.16 -14.05 9.60
N ARG A 326 -16.96 -13.23 8.56
CA ARG A 326 -17.62 -11.93 8.41
C ARG A 326 -18.92 -11.99 7.61
N THR A 327 -19.04 -12.94 6.70
CA THR A 327 -20.14 -12.98 5.74
C THR A 327 -21.04 -14.21 5.89
N GLY A 328 -20.53 -15.31 6.46
CA GLY A 328 -21.15 -16.63 6.41
C GLY A 328 -20.92 -17.37 5.08
N VAL A 329 -20.28 -16.74 4.08
CA VAL A 329 -20.05 -17.31 2.75
C VAL A 329 -18.64 -17.90 2.67
N THR A 330 -18.52 -19.07 2.07
CA THR A 330 -17.22 -19.70 1.79
C THR A 330 -16.83 -19.45 0.33
N LEU A 331 -15.62 -18.92 0.12
CA LEU A 331 -15.06 -18.71 -1.21
C LEU A 331 -14.34 -19.98 -1.69
N SER A 332 -14.40 -20.22 -3.00
CA SER A 332 -13.68 -21.30 -3.66
C SER A 332 -12.58 -20.72 -4.55
N LEU A 333 -11.34 -21.14 -4.32
CA LEU A 333 -10.19 -20.62 -5.09
C LEU A 333 -9.49 -21.76 -5.84
N PRO A 334 -8.88 -21.45 -7.01
CA PRO A 334 -8.06 -22.44 -7.70
C PRO A 334 -6.89 -22.88 -6.81
N ALA A 335 -6.44 -24.11 -6.98
CA ALA A 335 -5.30 -24.65 -6.26
C ALA A 335 -4.06 -23.78 -6.46
N ALA A 336 -3.16 -23.74 -5.46
CA ALA A 336 -1.86 -23.12 -5.65
C ALA A 336 -1.09 -23.86 -6.75
N VAL A 337 -0.44 -23.12 -7.63
CA VAL A 337 0.53 -23.68 -8.58
C VAL A 337 1.78 -24.01 -7.78
N ALA A 338 2.29 -25.23 -7.94
CA ALA A 338 3.45 -25.76 -7.21
C ALA A 338 4.74 -25.00 -7.60
#